data_c0f0a931e77df0c9cf4aa1bccfd9f244
#
_entry.id   c0f0a931e77df0c9cf4aa1bccfd9f244
#
_cell.length_a   1.000
_cell.length_b   1.000
_cell.length_c   1.000
_cell.angle_alpha   90.00
_cell.angle_beta   90.00
_cell.angle_gamma   90.00
#
_symmetry.space_group_name_H-M   'P 1'
#
loop_
_entity.id
_entity.type
_entity.pdbx_description
1 polymer ?
#
loop_
_entity_poly.entity_id
_entity_poly.type
_entity_poly.pdbx_seq_one_letter_code
_entity_poly.pdbx_strand_id
1 'polypeptide(L)'
;MITLRPNQSEPIAKAIAYFQQTKPRPSLIVLPTAWGKSILTAFVAKECHDKLLVVQPSKELLEQNYAKYITLCGGMSMNAAIYSASFGRKEIGMITYATIGSIKSLGKKFKELGFTKMLIDEAHLYPREADSMLGTFLRDSGITHVLGITATPVKLQQNYDQDGRTYSKLVMLTSRSKKGNFFKDIIHVGQVSEMVRLGFWSPLKYSVGSFDGSKLKYNTSRSEFTEESVQAAFNANGGTASIIAALDTNADRKHILVFVPSVTDAESLSRIYPHSAVIHGTMNKKERADIIARFRAGLIRVIFNVRVLSTGFDYTGIDCIILGISTASIALYYQIIGRATRIDHDKTDALIIDQGGNVERFGRVEDISFEQGKIWRMFGTGGRLLSGIPITDIGKITREDTQRLDSGQLPPIERMPFGKYKDVPLKDVPTSYKQWMLQTFKWEARNERLRQSIVATM
;
A
#
# COMPACT_ATOMS: atom_id res chain seq x y z
N MET A 1 7.46 30.11 6.38
CA MET A 1 7.84 29.06 7.37
C MET A 1 6.82 27.92 7.23
N ILE A 2 7.25 26.65 7.21
CA ILE A 2 6.31 25.50 7.12
C ILE A 2 5.70 25.29 8.51
N THR A 3 4.37 25.41 8.61
CA THR A 3 3.62 25.13 9.85
C THR A 3 3.19 23.68 9.85
N LEU A 4 3.49 22.96 10.93
CA LEU A 4 3.09 21.56 11.09
C LEU A 4 1.60 21.46 11.43
N ARG A 5 0.94 20.44 10.89
CA ARG A 5 -0.40 20.04 11.32
C ARG A 5 -0.31 19.38 12.71
N PRO A 6 -1.40 19.38 13.52
CA PRO A 6 -1.38 18.82 14.88
C PRO A 6 -0.88 17.38 14.97
N ASN A 7 -1.20 16.55 13.98
CA ASN A 7 -0.82 15.14 13.93
C ASN A 7 0.60 14.88 13.38
N GLN A 8 1.38 15.91 13.04
CA GLN A 8 2.70 15.76 12.42
C GLN A 8 3.85 15.82 13.43
N SER A 9 3.69 16.48 14.56
CA SER A 9 4.77 16.70 15.52
C SER A 9 5.25 15.40 16.16
N GLU A 10 4.35 14.55 16.61
CA GLU A 10 4.69 13.29 17.29
C GLU A 10 5.49 12.31 16.39
N PRO A 11 5.05 11.96 15.16
CA PRO A 11 5.82 11.05 14.32
C PRO A 11 7.14 11.63 13.85
N ILE A 12 7.24 12.95 13.68
CA ILE A 12 8.53 13.61 13.40
C ILE A 12 9.48 13.45 14.60
N ALA A 13 9.01 13.73 15.82
CA ALA A 13 9.80 13.54 17.04
C ALA A 13 10.25 12.08 17.22
N LYS A 14 9.37 11.11 16.96
CA LYS A 14 9.71 9.69 17.01
C LYS A 14 10.77 9.30 15.97
N ALA A 15 10.69 9.85 14.75
CA ALA A 15 11.68 9.61 13.70
C ALA A 15 13.06 10.17 14.07
N ILE A 16 13.11 11.38 14.63
CA ILE A 16 14.36 12.01 15.11
C ILE A 16 14.94 11.18 16.26
N ALA A 17 14.14 10.84 17.27
CA ALA A 17 14.55 10.01 18.39
C ALA A 17 15.06 8.62 17.96
N TYR A 18 14.48 8.04 16.93
CA TYR A 18 14.95 6.78 16.35
C TYR A 18 16.42 6.88 15.88
N PHE A 19 16.78 7.96 15.19
CA PHE A 19 18.15 8.17 14.70
C PHE A 19 19.15 8.55 15.79
N GLN A 20 18.71 8.84 17.02
CA GLN A 20 19.54 9.11 18.19
C GLN A 20 19.82 7.85 19.04
N GLN A 21 19.16 6.73 18.77
CA GLN A 21 19.37 5.47 19.49
C GLN A 21 20.76 4.91 19.17
N THR A 22 21.38 4.19 20.13
CA THR A 22 22.70 3.58 19.93
C THR A 22 22.65 2.36 19.00
N LYS A 23 21.63 1.52 19.13
CA LYS A 23 21.46 0.27 18.36
C LYS A 23 19.99 0.05 18.01
N PRO A 24 19.40 0.87 17.14
CA PRO A 24 18.02 0.71 16.75
C PRO A 24 17.84 -0.53 15.88
N ARG A 25 16.67 -1.14 15.94
CA ARG A 25 16.27 -2.15 14.97
C ARG A 25 15.72 -1.44 13.74
N PRO A 26 15.91 -1.97 12.52
CA PRO A 26 15.23 -1.45 11.34
C PRO A 26 13.73 -1.37 11.57
N SER A 27 13.15 -0.18 11.45
CA SER A 27 11.76 0.08 11.83
C SER A 27 11.00 0.83 10.74
N LEU A 28 9.67 0.85 10.85
CA LEU A 28 8.77 1.58 9.96
C LEU A 28 8.04 2.69 10.70
N ILE A 29 7.72 3.73 9.96
CA ILE A 29 6.63 4.68 10.25
C ILE A 29 5.57 4.48 9.16
N VAL A 30 4.33 4.25 9.59
CA VAL A 30 3.20 4.07 8.69
C VAL A 30 2.39 5.37 8.69
N LEU A 31 2.30 6.01 7.51
CA LEU A 31 1.60 7.28 7.34
C LEU A 31 0.71 7.23 6.10
N PRO A 32 -0.56 7.63 6.21
CA PRO A 32 -1.48 7.67 5.08
C PRO A 32 -0.97 8.52 3.92
N THR A 33 -1.57 8.34 2.73
CA THR A 33 -1.42 9.31 1.64
C THR A 33 -1.90 10.70 2.10
N ALA A 34 -1.39 11.76 1.48
CA ALA A 34 -1.70 13.15 1.85
C ALA A 34 -1.37 13.56 3.30
N TRP A 35 -0.77 12.68 4.12
CA TRP A 35 -0.32 13.03 5.47
C TRP A 35 0.81 14.06 5.48
N GLY A 36 1.62 14.09 4.43
CA GLY A 36 2.79 14.95 4.32
C GLY A 36 4.10 14.22 4.65
N LYS A 37 4.29 12.99 4.16
CA LYS A 37 5.54 12.22 4.32
C LYS A 37 6.79 13.01 3.93
N SER A 38 6.69 13.86 2.89
CA SER A 38 7.77 14.76 2.48
C SER A 38 8.14 15.81 3.54
N ILE A 39 7.20 16.25 4.36
CA ILE A 39 7.45 17.15 5.49
C ILE A 39 8.23 16.41 6.58
N LEU A 40 7.79 15.20 6.96
CA LEU A 40 8.53 14.38 7.92
C LEU A 40 9.96 14.14 7.44
N THR A 41 10.14 13.74 6.18
CA THR A 41 11.47 13.52 5.59
C THR A 41 12.36 14.77 5.67
N ALA A 42 11.79 15.95 5.36
CA ALA A 42 12.52 17.21 5.40
C ALA A 42 12.92 17.61 6.83
N PHE A 43 12.02 17.45 7.81
CA PHE A 43 12.32 17.75 9.22
C PHE A 43 13.37 16.79 9.78
N VAL A 44 13.26 15.49 9.51
CA VAL A 44 14.27 14.51 9.94
C VAL A 44 15.62 14.83 9.32
N ALA A 45 15.68 15.19 8.04
CA ALA A 45 16.91 15.58 7.37
C ALA A 45 17.51 16.87 7.95
N LYS A 46 16.68 17.86 8.32
CA LYS A 46 17.12 19.12 8.93
C LYS A 46 17.70 18.92 10.32
N GLU A 47 17.04 18.10 11.14
CA GLU A 47 17.43 17.86 12.54
C GLU A 47 18.50 16.74 12.68
N CYS A 48 18.87 16.08 11.58
CA CYS A 48 19.92 15.08 11.59
C CYS A 48 21.30 15.76 11.50
N HIS A 49 22.05 15.73 12.58
CA HIS A 49 23.40 16.31 12.65
C HIS A 49 24.49 15.38 12.11
N ASP A 50 24.14 14.14 11.76
CA ASP A 50 25.03 13.14 11.17
C ASP A 50 24.73 12.95 9.68
N LYS A 51 25.57 12.16 9.01
CA LYS A 51 25.35 11.81 7.59
C LYS A 51 24.10 10.94 7.44
N LEU A 52 23.13 11.43 6.67
CA LEU A 52 21.86 10.76 6.40
C LEU A 52 21.70 10.51 4.90
N LEU A 53 21.44 9.27 4.54
CA LEU A 53 21.02 8.87 3.20
C LEU A 53 19.51 8.78 3.13
N VAL A 54 18.88 9.58 2.25
CA VAL A 54 17.44 9.57 1.99
C VAL A 54 17.18 8.88 0.65
N VAL A 55 16.57 7.70 0.69
CA VAL A 55 16.31 6.89 -0.51
C VAL A 55 14.88 7.11 -0.98
N GLN A 56 14.75 7.44 -2.27
CA GLN A 56 13.49 7.71 -2.94
C GLN A 56 13.24 6.73 -4.08
N PRO A 57 11.97 6.32 -4.34
CA PRO A 57 11.68 5.33 -5.36
C PRO A 57 11.76 5.88 -6.79
N SER A 58 11.53 7.17 -6.99
CA SER A 58 11.54 7.79 -8.31
C SER A 58 12.25 9.14 -8.32
N LYS A 59 12.59 9.60 -9.54
CA LYS A 59 13.16 10.93 -9.78
C LYS A 59 12.22 12.03 -9.28
N GLU A 60 10.95 11.92 -9.59
CA GLU A 60 9.92 12.93 -9.28
C GLU A 60 9.77 13.10 -7.77
N LEU A 61 9.67 11.99 -7.02
CA LEU A 61 9.60 12.02 -5.55
C LEU A 61 10.90 12.53 -4.92
N LEU A 62 12.06 12.19 -5.50
CA LEU A 62 13.33 12.71 -5.04
C LEU A 62 13.38 14.23 -5.18
N GLU A 63 12.99 14.76 -6.34
CA GLU A 63 12.94 16.20 -6.61
C GLU A 63 12.02 16.93 -5.65
N GLN A 64 10.80 16.42 -5.46
CA GLN A 64 9.81 17.00 -4.54
C GLN A 64 10.31 17.02 -3.08
N ASN A 65 10.88 15.91 -2.61
CA ASN A 65 11.36 15.80 -1.23
C ASN A 65 12.61 16.67 -1.00
N TYR A 66 13.52 16.71 -1.95
CA TYR A 66 14.69 17.61 -1.90
C TYR A 66 14.28 19.07 -1.90
N ALA A 67 13.37 19.49 -2.79
CA ALA A 67 12.85 20.86 -2.85
C ALA A 67 12.14 21.24 -1.53
N LYS A 68 11.39 20.33 -0.92
CA LYS A 68 10.74 20.54 0.37
C LYS A 68 11.77 20.77 1.49
N TYR A 69 12.84 20.00 1.50
CA TYR A 69 13.96 20.19 2.44
C TYR A 69 14.61 21.56 2.26
N ILE A 70 14.94 21.95 1.02
CA ILE A 70 15.53 23.28 0.72
C ILE A 70 14.62 24.40 1.21
N THR A 71 13.30 24.29 0.94
CA THR A 71 12.31 25.29 1.43
C THR A 71 12.31 25.38 2.97
N LEU A 72 12.37 24.25 3.66
CA LEU A 72 12.42 24.20 5.12
C LEU A 72 13.72 24.83 5.69
N CYS A 73 14.81 24.77 4.94
CA CYS A 73 16.10 25.35 5.29
C CYS A 73 16.25 26.81 4.81
N GLY A 74 15.18 27.51 4.45
CA GLY A 74 15.21 28.92 4.05
C GLY A 74 15.81 29.17 2.66
N GLY A 75 15.75 28.17 1.77
CA GLY A 75 16.29 28.28 0.40
C GLY A 75 17.78 27.98 0.26
N MET A 76 18.48 27.78 1.38
CA MET A 76 19.90 27.44 1.38
C MET A 76 20.10 26.03 1.92
N SER A 77 20.86 25.21 1.19
CA SER A 77 21.32 23.93 1.70
C SER A 77 22.75 23.69 1.28
N MET A 78 23.67 24.13 2.10
CA MET A 78 25.10 23.84 1.91
C MET A 78 25.45 22.38 2.21
N ASN A 79 24.55 21.62 2.86
CA ASN A 79 24.83 20.28 3.39
C ASN A 79 24.07 19.15 2.69
N ALA A 80 23.15 19.45 1.74
CA ALA A 80 22.39 18.43 1.04
C ALA A 80 22.77 18.34 -0.44
N ALA A 81 22.83 17.11 -0.94
CA ALA A 81 23.20 16.81 -2.31
C ALA A 81 22.24 15.74 -2.93
N ILE A 82 22.26 15.66 -4.25
CA ILE A 82 21.52 14.66 -5.02
C ILE A 82 22.49 13.67 -5.64
N TYR A 83 22.28 12.37 -5.41
CA TYR A 83 22.96 11.29 -6.10
C TYR A 83 21.96 10.48 -6.92
N SER A 84 21.78 10.85 -8.17
CA SER A 84 20.84 10.19 -9.07
C SER A 84 21.28 10.27 -10.54
N ALA A 85 21.39 9.12 -11.19
CA ALA A 85 21.75 9.03 -12.60
C ALA A 85 20.69 9.72 -13.49
N SER A 86 19.41 9.62 -13.13
CA SER A 86 18.32 10.25 -13.89
C SER A 86 18.31 11.78 -13.82
N PHE A 87 19.05 12.38 -12.85
CA PHE A 87 19.30 13.82 -12.75
C PHE A 87 20.62 14.26 -13.38
N GLY A 88 21.49 13.32 -13.72
CA GLY A 88 22.87 13.64 -14.09
C GLY A 88 23.72 14.18 -12.92
N ARG A 89 23.21 14.14 -11.68
CA ARG A 89 23.93 14.59 -10.48
C ARG A 89 24.42 13.40 -9.68
N LYS A 90 25.71 13.46 -9.29
CA LYS A 90 26.41 12.41 -8.52
C LYS A 90 27.18 13.01 -7.34
N GLU A 91 26.52 13.89 -6.61
CA GLU A 91 27.10 14.60 -5.47
C GLU A 91 26.69 13.90 -4.18
N ILE A 92 27.61 13.87 -3.20
CA ILE A 92 27.38 13.30 -1.86
C ILE A 92 27.62 14.43 -0.86
N GLY A 93 26.57 14.77 -0.09
CA GLY A 93 26.63 15.72 1.02
C GLY A 93 26.38 15.03 2.35
N MET A 94 26.29 15.80 3.44
CA MET A 94 25.87 15.26 4.75
C MET A 94 24.47 14.65 4.65
N ILE A 95 23.55 15.32 3.98
CA ILE A 95 22.23 14.78 3.63
C ILE A 95 22.27 14.44 2.14
N THR A 96 22.20 13.17 1.81
CA THR A 96 22.24 12.71 0.41
C THR A 96 20.91 12.12 0.01
N TYR A 97 20.21 12.74 -0.96
CA TYR A 97 19.01 12.23 -1.58
C TYR A 97 19.40 11.37 -2.78
N ALA A 98 18.95 10.11 -2.82
CA ALA A 98 19.35 9.17 -3.85
C ALA A 98 18.21 8.24 -4.28
N THR A 99 18.32 7.69 -5.49
CA THR A 99 17.53 6.51 -5.89
C THR A 99 18.38 5.26 -5.70
N ILE A 100 17.81 4.16 -5.22
CA ILE A 100 18.57 2.93 -4.92
C ILE A 100 19.31 2.40 -6.15
N GLY A 101 18.71 2.50 -7.34
CA GLY A 101 19.34 2.10 -8.60
C GLY A 101 20.65 2.85 -8.90
N SER A 102 20.78 4.10 -8.42
CA SER A 102 21.98 4.92 -8.63
C SER A 102 23.10 4.62 -7.64
N ILE A 103 22.79 4.07 -6.47
CA ILE A 103 23.75 3.85 -5.38
C ILE A 103 24.03 2.38 -5.07
N LYS A 104 23.31 1.44 -5.67
CA LYS A 104 23.36 0.00 -5.33
C LYS A 104 24.77 -0.61 -5.22
N SER A 105 25.71 -0.15 -6.04
CA SER A 105 27.11 -0.61 -6.07
C SER A 105 28.08 0.26 -5.24
N LEU A 106 27.57 1.28 -4.54
CA LEU A 106 28.39 2.26 -3.83
C LEU A 106 28.44 2.03 -2.31
N GLY A 107 27.99 0.89 -1.81
CA GLY A 107 27.93 0.62 -0.38
C GLY A 107 29.26 0.89 0.34
N LYS A 108 30.38 0.37 -0.18
CA LYS A 108 31.73 0.59 0.38
C LYS A 108 32.08 2.08 0.45
N LYS A 109 31.78 2.85 -0.61
CA LYS A 109 32.02 4.29 -0.64
C LYS A 109 31.22 5.02 0.45
N PHE A 110 29.96 4.69 0.65
CA PHE A 110 29.15 5.28 1.71
C PHE A 110 29.65 4.90 3.10
N LYS A 111 30.16 3.67 3.28
CA LYS A 111 30.83 3.24 4.50
C LYS A 111 32.08 4.06 4.80
N GLU A 112 32.98 4.20 3.83
CA GLU A 112 34.20 5.01 3.93
C GLU A 112 33.90 6.48 4.25
N LEU A 113 32.82 7.01 3.70
CA LEU A 113 32.34 8.35 4.01
C LEU A 113 31.66 8.46 5.38
N GLY A 114 31.46 7.37 6.11
CA GLY A 114 30.89 7.35 7.46
C GLY A 114 29.37 7.50 7.52
N PHE A 115 28.62 7.06 6.50
CA PHE A 115 27.17 7.00 6.56
C PHE A 115 26.72 5.81 7.42
N THR A 116 25.92 6.09 8.44
CA THR A 116 25.32 5.06 9.32
C THR A 116 23.79 5.10 9.34
N LYS A 117 23.18 6.15 8.79
CA LYS A 117 21.75 6.43 8.86
C LYS A 117 21.11 6.45 7.48
N MET A 118 19.94 5.80 7.35
CA MET A 118 19.15 5.74 6.12
C MET A 118 17.68 5.92 6.40
N LEU A 119 17.04 6.82 5.66
CA LEU A 119 15.61 7.01 5.61
C LEU A 119 15.11 6.53 4.23
N ILE A 120 14.14 5.63 4.20
CA ILE A 120 13.61 5.05 2.96
C ILE A 120 12.14 5.45 2.79
N ASP A 121 11.85 6.21 1.74
CA ASP A 121 10.46 6.52 1.38
C ASP A 121 9.85 5.38 0.54
N GLU A 122 8.53 5.18 0.69
CA GLU A 122 7.78 4.07 0.08
C GLU A 122 8.46 2.71 0.31
N ALA A 123 8.80 2.42 1.57
CA ALA A 123 9.58 1.25 1.98
C ALA A 123 9.03 -0.10 1.50
N HIS A 124 7.73 -0.17 1.15
CA HIS A 124 7.08 -1.36 0.61
C HIS A 124 7.57 -1.74 -0.80
N LEU A 125 8.17 -0.79 -1.54
CA LEU A 125 8.69 -1.03 -2.90
C LEU A 125 10.08 -1.68 -2.92
N TYR A 126 10.73 -1.81 -1.76
CA TYR A 126 12.11 -2.30 -1.70
C TYR A 126 12.16 -3.74 -1.16
N PRO A 127 12.25 -4.74 -2.04
CA PRO A 127 12.49 -6.11 -1.64
C PRO A 127 13.88 -6.25 -0.99
N ARG A 128 14.02 -7.22 -0.08
CA ARG A 128 15.15 -7.34 0.83
C ARG A 128 15.88 -8.64 0.75
N GLU A 129 15.61 -9.41 -0.27
CA GLU A 129 16.43 -10.56 -0.58
C GLU A 129 17.90 -10.10 -0.67
N ALA A 130 18.82 -10.95 -0.26
CA ALA A 130 20.26 -10.61 -0.22
C ALA A 130 20.77 -10.06 -1.56
N ASP A 131 20.16 -10.50 -2.65
CA ASP A 131 20.52 -10.12 -4.02
C ASP A 131 19.73 -8.91 -4.55
N SER A 132 18.81 -8.35 -3.77
CA SER A 132 18.11 -7.12 -4.15
C SER A 132 19.08 -5.93 -4.13
N MET A 133 18.71 -4.86 -4.85
CA MET A 133 19.53 -3.62 -4.87
C MET A 133 19.72 -3.04 -3.48
N LEU A 134 18.70 -3.04 -2.64
CA LEU A 134 18.79 -2.57 -1.26
C LEU A 134 19.62 -3.52 -0.40
N GLY A 135 19.40 -4.84 -0.51
CA GLY A 135 20.16 -5.84 0.24
C GLY A 135 21.66 -5.78 -0.07
N THR A 136 22.02 -5.66 -1.34
CA THR A 136 23.41 -5.49 -1.79
C THR A 136 24.04 -4.22 -1.22
N PHE A 137 23.34 -3.09 -1.31
CA PHE A 137 23.82 -1.82 -0.77
C PHE A 137 24.01 -1.89 0.75
N LEU A 138 23.04 -2.39 1.50
CA LEU A 138 23.09 -2.46 2.97
C LEU A 138 24.22 -3.37 3.48
N ARG A 139 24.50 -4.47 2.78
CA ARG A 139 25.60 -5.39 3.14
C ARG A 139 26.95 -4.68 3.16
N ASP A 140 27.18 -3.78 2.22
CA ASP A 140 28.47 -3.13 2.01
C ASP A 140 28.56 -1.73 2.66
N SER A 141 27.43 -1.11 3.01
CA SER A 141 27.41 0.33 3.39
C SER A 141 27.73 0.63 4.85
N GLY A 142 27.66 -0.37 5.74
CA GLY A 142 27.81 -0.14 7.19
C GLY A 142 26.65 0.64 7.82
N ILE A 143 25.53 0.83 7.10
CA ILE A 143 24.32 1.48 7.62
C ILE A 143 23.71 0.62 8.73
N THR A 144 23.52 1.22 9.91
CA THR A 144 22.98 0.56 11.11
C THR A 144 21.59 1.07 11.47
N HIS A 145 21.24 2.30 11.11
CA HIS A 145 19.97 2.93 11.40
C HIS A 145 19.16 3.00 10.11
N VAL A 146 18.11 2.17 9.99
CA VAL A 146 17.25 2.15 8.81
C VAL A 146 15.81 2.37 9.23
N LEU A 147 15.26 3.53 8.86
CA LEU A 147 13.87 3.89 9.07
C LEU A 147 13.15 3.93 7.72
N GLY A 148 12.12 3.12 7.57
CA GLY A 148 11.26 3.14 6.39
C GLY A 148 9.98 3.94 6.64
N ILE A 149 9.51 4.67 5.63
CA ILE A 149 8.22 5.33 5.63
C ILE A 149 7.35 4.68 4.55
N THR A 150 6.10 4.39 4.86
CA THR A 150 5.15 3.84 3.88
C THR A 150 3.71 4.08 4.31
N ALA A 151 2.78 4.11 3.37
CA ALA A 151 1.36 4.10 3.68
C ALA A 151 0.81 2.67 3.82
N THR A 152 1.47 1.70 3.21
CA THR A 152 1.03 0.31 3.13
C THR A 152 2.17 -0.64 3.55
N PRO A 153 2.31 -0.94 4.86
CA PRO A 153 3.39 -1.77 5.39
C PRO A 153 3.18 -3.27 5.11
N VAL A 154 2.64 -3.60 3.94
CA VAL A 154 2.32 -4.97 3.51
C VAL A 154 2.85 -5.25 2.13
N LYS A 155 3.08 -6.52 1.84
CA LYS A 155 3.35 -7.03 0.48
C LYS A 155 2.52 -8.27 0.21
N LEU A 156 2.18 -8.48 -1.05
CA LEU A 156 1.59 -9.73 -1.48
C LEU A 156 2.69 -10.80 -1.59
N GLN A 157 2.45 -11.97 -1.04
CA GLN A 157 3.40 -13.09 -1.02
C GLN A 157 2.72 -14.39 -1.40
N GLN A 158 3.36 -15.14 -2.30
CA GLN A 158 2.97 -16.50 -2.61
C GLN A 158 3.30 -17.43 -1.44
N ASN A 159 2.40 -18.36 -1.16
CA ASN A 159 2.57 -19.40 -0.15
C ASN A 159 2.01 -20.72 -0.68
N TYR A 160 2.26 -21.78 0.06
CA TYR A 160 1.78 -23.13 -0.25
C TYR A 160 0.93 -23.63 0.92
N ASP A 161 -0.18 -24.28 0.63
CA ASP A 161 -0.97 -25.00 1.62
C ASP A 161 -0.36 -26.37 1.92
N GLN A 162 -1.02 -27.15 2.77
CA GLN A 162 -0.56 -28.50 3.16
C GLN A 162 -0.58 -29.49 1.99
N ASP A 163 -1.40 -29.23 0.97
CA ASP A 163 -1.52 -30.05 -0.24
C ASP A 163 -0.58 -29.57 -1.36
N GLY A 164 0.30 -28.59 -1.08
CA GLY A 164 1.23 -28.01 -2.05
C GLY A 164 0.58 -27.05 -3.05
N ARG A 165 -0.70 -26.66 -2.86
CA ARG A 165 -1.38 -25.69 -3.73
C ARG A 165 -0.94 -24.28 -3.38
N THR A 166 -0.71 -23.50 -4.40
CA THR A 166 -0.28 -22.11 -4.23
C THR A 166 -1.45 -21.17 -3.90
N TYR A 167 -1.23 -20.29 -2.94
CA TYR A 167 -2.14 -19.18 -2.66
C TYR A 167 -1.37 -17.89 -2.39
N SER A 168 -2.05 -16.74 -2.47
CA SER A 168 -1.48 -15.44 -2.14
C SER A 168 -2.03 -14.94 -0.82
N LYS A 169 -1.18 -14.30 -0.02
CA LYS A 169 -1.59 -13.57 1.18
C LYS A 169 -0.85 -12.24 1.31
N LEU A 170 -1.50 -11.25 1.91
CA LEU A 170 -0.85 -10.03 2.33
C LEU A 170 -0.05 -10.29 3.60
N VAL A 171 1.25 -10.03 3.59
CA VAL A 171 2.10 -10.16 4.76
C VAL A 171 2.63 -8.79 5.19
N MET A 172 2.64 -8.56 6.50
CA MET A 172 3.25 -7.35 7.06
C MET A 172 4.74 -7.30 6.74
N LEU A 173 5.27 -6.11 6.47
CA LEU A 173 6.71 -5.90 6.24
C LEU A 173 7.53 -6.05 7.52
N THR A 174 6.89 -6.12 8.68
CA THR A 174 7.54 -6.28 9.99
C THR A 174 7.45 -7.70 10.51
N SER A 175 8.51 -8.15 11.20
CA SER A 175 8.52 -9.39 11.95
C SER A 175 9.55 -9.32 13.06
N ARG A 176 9.15 -9.66 14.29
CA ARG A 176 10.05 -9.74 15.46
C ARG A 176 10.99 -10.95 15.41
N SER A 177 10.70 -11.95 14.58
CA SER A 177 11.56 -13.12 14.43
C SER A 177 12.93 -12.74 13.84
N LYS A 178 14.01 -13.38 14.33
CA LYS A 178 15.37 -13.18 13.79
C LYS A 178 15.46 -13.55 12.30
N LYS A 179 14.78 -14.61 11.88
CA LYS A 179 14.73 -15.09 10.48
C LYS A 179 13.62 -14.42 9.66
N GLY A 180 12.82 -13.55 10.29
CA GLY A 180 11.70 -12.88 9.63
C GLY A 180 12.12 -11.65 8.82
N ASN A 181 11.12 -10.81 8.59
CA ASN A 181 11.28 -9.59 7.80
C ASN A 181 12.40 -8.67 8.33
N PHE A 182 12.95 -7.84 7.46
CA PHE A 182 14.03 -6.88 7.80
C PHE A 182 13.57 -5.82 8.80
N PHE A 183 12.46 -5.14 8.56
CA PHE A 183 11.89 -4.26 9.55
C PHE A 183 11.37 -5.08 10.72
N LYS A 184 11.72 -4.69 11.91
CA LYS A 184 11.41 -5.45 13.13
C LYS A 184 10.22 -4.89 13.87
N ASP A 185 9.95 -3.60 13.68
CA ASP A 185 8.87 -2.91 14.38
C ASP A 185 8.26 -1.77 13.56
N ILE A 186 7.11 -1.28 14.01
CA ILE A 186 6.50 -0.04 13.57
C ILE A 186 6.52 0.89 14.78
N ILE A 187 7.22 2.02 14.67
CA ILE A 187 7.39 2.96 15.78
C ILE A 187 6.29 4.01 15.84
N HIS A 188 5.54 4.17 14.74
CA HIS A 188 4.35 5.02 14.69
C HIS A 188 3.41 4.59 13.56
N VAL A 189 2.11 4.70 13.82
CA VAL A 189 1.04 4.52 12.84
C VAL A 189 0.13 5.73 12.88
N GLY A 190 0.11 6.51 11.78
CA GLY A 190 -0.97 7.45 11.51
C GLY A 190 -2.14 6.69 10.89
N GLN A 191 -3.27 6.66 11.58
CA GLN A 191 -4.46 5.97 11.06
C GLN A 191 -5.19 6.84 10.03
N VAL A 192 -5.78 6.20 9.02
CA VAL A 192 -6.58 6.92 8.01
C VAL A 192 -7.80 7.58 8.65
N SER A 193 -8.43 6.91 9.60
CA SER A 193 -9.57 7.46 10.37
C SER A 193 -9.24 8.78 11.06
N GLU A 194 -8.00 8.97 11.51
CA GLU A 194 -7.54 10.24 12.08
C GLU A 194 -7.49 11.35 11.02
N MET A 195 -6.99 11.05 9.83
CA MET A 195 -6.94 12.00 8.71
C MET A 195 -8.34 12.49 8.32
N VAL A 196 -9.30 11.57 8.30
CA VAL A 196 -10.72 11.87 8.03
C VAL A 196 -11.30 12.74 9.16
N ARG A 197 -11.13 12.32 10.43
CA ARG A 197 -11.64 13.03 11.61
C ARG A 197 -11.09 14.46 11.73
N LEU A 198 -9.82 14.67 11.40
CA LEU A 198 -9.16 15.98 11.44
C LEU A 198 -9.44 16.81 10.18
N GLY A 199 -10.22 16.31 9.23
CA GLY A 199 -10.52 17.01 7.99
C GLY A 199 -9.31 17.18 7.06
N PHE A 200 -8.30 16.32 7.15
CA PHE A 200 -7.12 16.35 6.26
C PHE A 200 -7.29 15.47 5.03
N TRP A 201 -8.39 14.73 4.94
CA TRP A 201 -8.84 14.02 3.76
C TRP A 201 -10.19 14.57 3.29
N SER A 202 -10.35 14.73 1.98
CA SER A 202 -11.66 14.92 1.38
C SER A 202 -12.53 13.70 1.67
N PRO A 203 -13.81 13.89 2.01
CA PRO A 203 -14.76 12.80 2.13
C PRO A 203 -14.79 11.96 0.85
N LEU A 204 -14.78 10.64 0.99
CA LEU A 204 -14.87 9.71 -0.15
C LEU A 204 -16.30 9.17 -0.27
N LYS A 205 -16.82 9.19 -1.49
CA LYS A 205 -18.05 8.51 -1.88
C LYS A 205 -17.71 7.35 -2.80
N TYR A 206 -18.46 6.25 -2.71
CA TYR A 206 -18.20 5.07 -3.52
C TYR A 206 -19.43 4.70 -4.34
N SER A 207 -19.21 4.43 -5.62
CA SER A 207 -20.13 3.78 -6.52
C SER A 207 -19.52 2.45 -6.95
N VAL A 208 -20.07 1.35 -6.45
CA VAL A 208 -19.55 0.00 -6.68
C VAL A 208 -20.64 -0.79 -7.42
N GLY A 209 -20.33 -1.19 -8.66
CA GLY A 209 -21.19 -2.08 -9.44
C GLY A 209 -20.90 -3.56 -9.16
N SER A 210 -21.72 -4.44 -9.74
CA SER A 210 -21.40 -5.87 -9.80
C SER A 210 -20.16 -6.08 -10.69
N PHE A 211 -19.25 -6.96 -10.27
CA PHE A 211 -18.04 -7.28 -11.02
C PHE A 211 -17.85 -8.79 -11.11
N ASP A 212 -17.75 -9.32 -12.33
CA ASP A 212 -17.36 -10.70 -12.57
C ASP A 212 -15.82 -10.84 -12.66
N GLY A 213 -15.22 -11.34 -11.58
CA GLY A 213 -13.79 -11.60 -11.50
C GLY A 213 -13.33 -12.95 -12.05
N SER A 214 -14.21 -13.75 -12.67
CA SER A 214 -13.91 -15.12 -13.13
C SER A 214 -12.77 -15.20 -14.16
N LYS A 215 -12.53 -14.12 -14.89
CA LYS A 215 -11.45 -14.01 -15.89
C LYS A 215 -10.08 -13.70 -15.28
N LEU A 216 -10.03 -13.20 -14.03
CA LEU A 216 -8.77 -12.79 -13.41
C LEU A 216 -7.87 -13.99 -13.12
N LYS A 217 -6.61 -13.88 -13.51
CA LYS A 217 -5.56 -14.89 -13.26
C LYS A 217 -4.32 -14.21 -12.69
N TYR A 218 -3.75 -14.82 -11.65
CA TYR A 218 -2.49 -14.35 -11.09
C TYR A 218 -1.31 -14.62 -12.03
N ASN A 219 -0.32 -13.73 -12.00
CA ASN A 219 0.98 -13.98 -12.60
C ASN A 219 1.72 -15.13 -11.87
N THR A 220 2.85 -15.58 -12.42
CA THR A 220 3.62 -16.72 -11.89
C THR A 220 4.04 -16.52 -10.43
N SER A 221 4.42 -15.31 -10.04
CA SER A 221 4.79 -14.98 -8.65
C SER A 221 3.59 -14.75 -7.73
N ARG A 222 2.37 -14.81 -8.27
CA ARG A 222 1.11 -14.51 -7.58
C ARG A 222 1.11 -13.16 -6.83
N SER A 223 1.90 -12.21 -7.32
CA SER A 223 2.02 -10.88 -6.74
C SER A 223 1.07 -9.85 -7.38
N GLU A 224 0.54 -10.14 -8.58
CA GLU A 224 -0.43 -9.34 -9.30
C GLU A 224 -1.21 -10.20 -10.30
N PHE A 225 -2.29 -9.68 -10.85
CA PHE A 225 -2.98 -10.31 -11.98
C PHE A 225 -2.17 -10.12 -13.28
N THR A 226 -2.34 -11.05 -14.24
CA THR A 226 -1.74 -10.88 -15.57
C THR A 226 -2.47 -9.80 -16.37
N GLU A 227 -1.76 -9.09 -17.23
CA GLU A 227 -2.33 -8.01 -18.05
C GLU A 227 -3.47 -8.51 -18.92
N GLU A 228 -3.29 -9.68 -19.55
CA GLU A 228 -4.28 -10.31 -20.40
C GLU A 228 -5.56 -10.65 -19.62
N SER A 229 -5.42 -11.11 -18.36
CA SER A 229 -6.58 -11.44 -17.54
C SER A 229 -7.33 -10.20 -17.05
N VAL A 230 -6.62 -9.11 -16.77
CA VAL A 230 -7.23 -7.81 -16.42
C VAL A 230 -7.98 -7.25 -17.62
N GLN A 231 -7.39 -7.33 -18.83
CA GLN A 231 -8.05 -6.90 -20.06
C GLN A 231 -9.30 -7.75 -20.35
N ALA A 232 -9.21 -9.06 -20.17
CA ALA A 232 -10.35 -9.96 -20.37
C ALA A 232 -11.49 -9.69 -19.37
N ALA A 233 -11.15 -9.42 -18.10
CA ALA A 233 -12.12 -9.04 -17.08
C ALA A 233 -12.76 -7.67 -17.37
N PHE A 234 -11.97 -6.68 -17.77
CA PHE A 234 -12.46 -5.37 -18.21
C PHE A 234 -13.50 -5.49 -19.32
N ASN A 235 -13.19 -6.23 -20.38
CA ASN A 235 -14.10 -6.44 -21.49
C ASN A 235 -15.40 -7.18 -21.09
N ALA A 236 -15.28 -8.21 -20.24
CA ALA A 236 -16.42 -8.99 -19.76
C ALA A 236 -17.39 -8.17 -18.86
N ASN A 237 -16.88 -7.11 -18.23
CA ASN A 237 -17.66 -6.22 -17.36
C ASN A 237 -18.07 -4.90 -18.05
N GLY A 238 -18.25 -4.91 -19.34
CA GLY A 238 -18.73 -3.77 -20.13
C GLY A 238 -17.65 -2.85 -20.71
N GLY A 239 -16.40 -3.02 -20.30
CA GLY A 239 -15.24 -2.35 -20.90
C GLY A 239 -15.41 -0.84 -21.06
N THR A 240 -15.13 -0.36 -22.27
CA THR A 240 -15.22 1.06 -22.65
C THR A 240 -16.63 1.64 -22.43
N ALA A 241 -17.70 0.87 -22.70
CA ALA A 241 -19.06 1.35 -22.58
C ALA A 241 -19.44 1.68 -21.13
N SER A 242 -18.97 0.88 -20.16
CA SER A 242 -19.22 1.13 -18.73
C SER A 242 -18.50 2.39 -18.23
N ILE A 243 -17.30 2.66 -18.75
CA ILE A 243 -16.55 3.90 -18.44
C ILE A 243 -17.31 5.13 -18.96
N ILE A 244 -17.80 5.09 -20.21
CA ILE A 244 -18.55 6.21 -20.83
C ILE A 244 -19.82 6.46 -20.00
N ALA A 245 -20.60 5.44 -19.69
CA ALA A 245 -21.80 5.56 -18.87
C ALA A 245 -21.50 6.18 -17.49
N ALA A 246 -20.40 5.80 -16.87
CA ALA A 246 -19.97 6.38 -15.59
C ALA A 246 -19.60 7.86 -15.71
N LEU A 247 -18.93 8.26 -16.79
CA LEU A 247 -18.56 9.65 -17.07
C LEU A 247 -19.79 10.53 -17.35
N ASP A 248 -20.78 10.00 -18.10
CA ASP A 248 -22.03 10.71 -18.45
C ASP A 248 -22.92 10.88 -17.20
N THR A 249 -23.06 9.83 -16.39
CA THR A 249 -23.84 9.88 -15.14
C THR A 249 -23.25 10.89 -14.12
N ASN A 250 -21.95 11.17 -14.19
CA ASN A 250 -21.25 12.06 -13.26
C ASN A 250 -20.69 13.29 -14.00
N ALA A 251 -21.50 13.93 -14.83
CA ALA A 251 -21.15 15.08 -15.65
C ALA A 251 -20.74 16.32 -14.82
N ASP A 252 -21.17 16.39 -13.55
CA ASP A 252 -20.84 17.43 -12.59
C ASP A 252 -19.40 17.40 -12.08
N ARG A 253 -18.69 16.26 -12.20
CA ARG A 253 -17.30 16.12 -11.79
C ARG A 253 -16.35 16.83 -12.77
N LYS A 254 -15.37 17.55 -12.20
CA LYS A 254 -14.51 18.48 -12.99
C LYS A 254 -13.15 17.91 -13.35
N HIS A 255 -12.54 17.11 -12.47
CA HIS A 255 -11.20 16.56 -12.62
C HIS A 255 -11.19 15.06 -12.37
N ILE A 256 -11.35 14.29 -13.44
CA ILE A 256 -11.56 12.84 -13.39
C ILE A 256 -10.29 12.11 -13.84
N LEU A 257 -9.81 11.17 -13.02
CA LEU A 257 -8.79 10.19 -13.43
C LEU A 257 -9.46 8.85 -13.70
N VAL A 258 -9.27 8.31 -14.89
CA VAL A 258 -9.78 7.00 -15.29
C VAL A 258 -8.60 6.06 -15.48
N PHE A 259 -8.56 4.97 -14.74
CA PHE A 259 -7.53 3.93 -14.86
C PHE A 259 -8.07 2.81 -15.74
N VAL A 260 -7.40 2.55 -16.87
CA VAL A 260 -7.78 1.51 -17.83
C VAL A 260 -6.63 0.54 -18.08
N PRO A 261 -6.93 -0.71 -18.55
CA PRO A 261 -5.93 -1.76 -18.69
C PRO A 261 -4.86 -1.45 -19.76
N SER A 262 -5.26 -0.89 -20.89
CA SER A 262 -4.37 -0.74 -22.05
C SER A 262 -4.39 0.68 -22.64
N VAL A 263 -3.32 1.00 -23.39
CA VAL A 263 -3.21 2.26 -24.14
C VAL A 263 -4.28 2.32 -25.23
N THR A 264 -4.59 1.20 -25.86
CA THR A 264 -5.65 1.09 -26.89
C THR A 264 -7.02 1.47 -26.33
N ASP A 265 -7.37 1.02 -25.12
CA ASP A 265 -8.61 1.41 -24.46
C ASP A 265 -8.62 2.91 -24.14
N ALA A 266 -7.52 3.42 -23.58
CA ALA A 266 -7.38 4.83 -23.26
C ALA A 266 -7.54 5.74 -24.49
N GLU A 267 -6.90 5.40 -25.61
CA GLU A 267 -7.01 6.13 -26.88
C GLU A 267 -8.42 6.04 -27.48
N SER A 268 -9.04 4.86 -27.41
CA SER A 268 -10.40 4.66 -27.93
C SER A 268 -11.41 5.50 -27.13
N LEU A 269 -11.31 5.52 -25.81
CA LEU A 269 -12.11 6.36 -24.92
C LEU A 269 -11.87 7.85 -25.20
N SER A 270 -10.64 8.29 -25.39
CA SER A 270 -10.31 9.69 -25.61
C SER A 270 -10.79 10.21 -26.97
N ARG A 271 -10.90 9.34 -27.98
CA ARG A 271 -11.50 9.71 -29.29
C ARG A 271 -13.01 9.93 -29.20
N ILE A 272 -13.67 9.20 -28.31
CA ILE A 272 -15.14 9.27 -28.13
C ILE A 272 -15.51 10.40 -27.17
N TYR A 273 -14.72 10.59 -26.10
CA TYR A 273 -15.05 11.50 -25.01
C TYR A 273 -14.35 12.85 -25.14
N PRO A 274 -15.08 13.97 -25.37
CA PRO A 274 -14.47 15.29 -25.58
C PRO A 274 -13.81 15.82 -24.29
N HIS A 275 -12.93 16.79 -24.42
CA HIS A 275 -12.18 17.41 -23.32
C HIS A 275 -11.41 16.37 -22.47
N SER A 276 -10.89 15.34 -23.12
CA SER A 276 -10.08 14.30 -22.50
C SER A 276 -8.66 14.23 -23.06
N ALA A 277 -7.78 13.52 -22.36
CA ALA A 277 -6.45 13.20 -22.83
C ALA A 277 -6.00 11.83 -22.31
N VAL A 278 -4.98 11.27 -22.95
CA VAL A 278 -4.36 10.00 -22.54
C VAL A 278 -3.01 10.27 -21.92
N ILE A 279 -2.69 9.55 -20.82
CA ILE A 279 -1.35 9.50 -20.23
C ILE A 279 -0.92 8.05 -20.06
N HIS A 280 0.27 7.71 -20.60
CA HIS A 280 0.86 6.38 -20.49
C HIS A 280 2.40 6.44 -20.32
N GLY A 281 3.02 5.29 -20.02
CA GLY A 281 4.43 5.20 -19.61
C GLY A 281 5.44 5.62 -20.67
N THR A 282 5.15 5.35 -21.94
CA THR A 282 6.05 5.64 -23.08
C THR A 282 5.92 7.07 -23.63
N MET A 283 4.98 7.86 -23.10
CA MET A 283 4.74 9.24 -23.53
C MET A 283 5.92 10.16 -23.22
N ASN A 284 6.17 11.12 -24.12
CA ASN A 284 7.17 12.16 -23.93
C ASN A 284 6.88 13.00 -22.67
N LYS A 285 7.93 13.31 -21.91
CA LYS A 285 7.81 14.09 -20.66
C LYS A 285 7.21 15.50 -20.87
N LYS A 286 7.55 16.17 -21.97
CA LYS A 286 7.04 17.51 -22.28
C LYS A 286 5.54 17.46 -22.60
N GLU A 287 5.13 16.50 -23.40
CA GLU A 287 3.71 16.27 -23.73
C GLU A 287 2.89 15.92 -22.47
N ARG A 288 3.40 15.03 -21.64
CA ARG A 288 2.77 14.70 -20.36
C ARG A 288 2.62 15.94 -19.46
N ALA A 289 3.64 16.78 -19.39
CA ALA A 289 3.61 18.02 -18.58
C ALA A 289 2.56 19.00 -19.11
N ASP A 290 2.41 19.13 -20.43
CA ASP A 290 1.38 19.94 -21.06
C ASP A 290 -0.03 19.45 -20.74
N ILE A 291 -0.29 18.14 -20.89
CA ILE A 291 -1.59 17.54 -20.55
C ILE A 291 -1.92 17.81 -19.07
N ILE A 292 -0.96 17.63 -18.17
CA ILE A 292 -1.14 17.89 -16.74
C ILE A 292 -1.45 19.36 -16.47
N ALA A 293 -0.76 20.29 -17.14
CA ALA A 293 -1.01 21.73 -17.01
C ALA A 293 -2.43 22.10 -17.48
N ARG A 294 -2.86 21.58 -18.62
CA ARG A 294 -4.21 21.80 -19.17
C ARG A 294 -5.30 21.15 -18.30
N PHE A 295 -5.04 19.98 -17.72
CA PHE A 295 -5.94 19.34 -16.75
C PHE A 295 -6.10 20.20 -15.48
N ARG A 296 -5.00 20.72 -14.92
CA ARG A 296 -5.05 21.64 -13.77
C ARG A 296 -5.79 22.94 -14.07
N ALA A 297 -5.69 23.41 -15.29
CA ALA A 297 -6.40 24.62 -15.77
C ALA A 297 -7.89 24.36 -16.12
N GLY A 298 -8.39 23.13 -15.98
CA GLY A 298 -9.76 22.77 -16.32
C GLY A 298 -10.05 22.68 -17.85
N LEU A 299 -9.03 22.79 -18.69
CA LEU A 299 -9.16 22.65 -20.16
C LEU A 299 -9.31 21.18 -20.59
N ILE A 300 -8.84 20.27 -19.77
CA ILE A 300 -9.06 18.82 -19.88
C ILE A 300 -9.81 18.40 -18.63
N ARG A 301 -10.97 17.76 -18.80
CA ARG A 301 -11.81 17.25 -17.71
C ARG A 301 -11.41 15.84 -17.30
N VAL A 302 -11.04 14.98 -18.25
CA VAL A 302 -10.81 13.56 -18.04
C VAL A 302 -9.40 13.18 -18.50
N ILE A 303 -8.64 12.50 -17.65
CA ILE A 303 -7.40 11.83 -18.05
C ILE A 303 -7.61 10.32 -18.02
N PHE A 304 -7.50 9.66 -19.18
CA PHE A 304 -7.38 8.21 -19.29
C PHE A 304 -5.93 7.81 -19.04
N ASN A 305 -5.69 7.08 -17.96
CA ASN A 305 -4.36 6.77 -17.48
C ASN A 305 -4.06 5.28 -17.53
N VAL A 306 -2.87 4.95 -18.06
CA VAL A 306 -2.35 3.59 -18.08
C VAL A 306 -1.07 3.55 -17.24
N ARG A 307 -1.16 3.09 -15.98
CA ARG A 307 -0.04 2.78 -15.06
C ARG A 307 0.91 3.93 -14.69
N VAL A 308 0.59 5.20 -14.94
CA VAL A 308 1.55 6.30 -14.71
C VAL A 308 1.18 7.16 -13.50
N LEU A 309 -0.05 7.63 -13.41
CA LEU A 309 -0.45 8.61 -12.40
C LEU A 309 -0.78 8.01 -11.02
N SER A 310 -0.51 6.74 -10.82
CA SER A 310 -0.63 6.08 -9.52
C SER A 310 0.39 6.58 -8.49
N THR A 311 1.57 7.02 -8.94
CA THR A 311 2.64 7.56 -8.07
C THR A 311 3.14 8.91 -8.61
N GLY A 312 3.62 9.80 -7.71
CA GLY A 312 4.30 11.06 -8.08
C GLY A 312 3.41 12.17 -8.65
N PHE A 313 2.13 11.94 -8.92
CA PHE A 313 1.21 12.97 -9.40
C PHE A 313 0.59 13.72 -8.23
N ASP A 314 0.89 15.02 -8.10
CA ASP A 314 0.40 15.87 -7.02
C ASP A 314 -0.54 16.96 -7.55
N TYR A 315 -1.85 16.72 -7.44
CA TYR A 315 -2.90 17.68 -7.73
C TYR A 315 -4.07 17.48 -6.77
N THR A 316 -4.52 18.55 -6.13
CA THR A 316 -5.54 18.54 -5.07
C THR A 316 -6.96 18.49 -5.61
N GLY A 317 -7.19 19.03 -6.79
CA GLY A 317 -8.51 19.20 -7.40
C GLY A 317 -9.16 17.92 -7.94
N ILE A 318 -8.54 16.73 -7.84
CA ILE A 318 -9.15 15.47 -8.31
C ILE A 318 -10.40 15.17 -7.50
N ASP A 319 -11.56 15.19 -8.14
CA ASP A 319 -12.86 14.99 -7.52
C ASP A 319 -13.57 13.68 -7.93
N CYS A 320 -12.98 12.94 -8.90
CA CYS A 320 -13.46 11.61 -9.28
C CYS A 320 -12.32 10.70 -9.73
N ILE A 321 -12.40 9.43 -9.34
CA ILE A 321 -11.54 8.34 -9.84
C ILE A 321 -12.43 7.22 -10.35
N ILE A 322 -12.19 6.76 -11.58
CA ILE A 322 -12.84 5.57 -12.14
C ILE A 322 -11.79 4.46 -12.26
N LEU A 323 -12.03 3.35 -11.57
CA LEU A 323 -11.18 2.17 -11.58
C LEU A 323 -11.70 1.15 -12.59
N GLY A 324 -11.32 1.27 -13.86
CA GLY A 324 -11.56 0.27 -14.91
C GLY A 324 -10.56 -0.88 -14.87
N ILE A 325 -9.63 -0.88 -13.93
CA ILE A 325 -8.62 -1.94 -13.73
C ILE A 325 -8.91 -2.75 -12.48
N SER A 326 -8.56 -4.03 -12.53
CA SER A 326 -8.46 -4.91 -11.35
C SER A 326 -7.01 -5.02 -10.91
N THR A 327 -6.76 -4.98 -9.60
CA THR A 327 -5.42 -5.23 -9.04
C THR A 327 -5.47 -6.19 -7.84
N ALA A 328 -4.43 -6.98 -7.67
CA ALA A 328 -4.20 -7.77 -6.48
C ALA A 328 -3.36 -6.99 -5.43
N SER A 329 -2.84 -5.83 -5.81
CA SER A 329 -2.00 -4.97 -4.95
C SER A 329 -2.84 -3.94 -4.20
N ILE A 330 -3.02 -4.17 -2.90
CA ILE A 330 -3.66 -3.17 -2.03
C ILE A 330 -2.86 -1.86 -2.00
N ALA A 331 -1.54 -1.90 -2.16
CA ALA A 331 -0.71 -0.71 -2.20
C ALA A 331 -1.03 0.15 -3.42
N LEU A 332 -1.18 -0.46 -4.60
CA LEU A 332 -1.57 0.24 -5.81
C LEU A 332 -2.98 0.84 -5.68
N TYR A 333 -3.94 0.03 -5.23
CA TYR A 333 -5.31 0.48 -4.97
C TYR A 333 -5.35 1.68 -4.03
N TYR A 334 -4.65 1.59 -2.88
CA TYR A 334 -4.57 2.66 -1.90
C TYR A 334 -3.91 3.93 -2.46
N GLN A 335 -2.84 3.80 -3.24
CA GLN A 335 -2.15 4.93 -3.86
C GLN A 335 -3.01 5.63 -4.91
N ILE A 336 -3.77 4.88 -5.72
CA ILE A 336 -4.68 5.44 -6.71
C ILE A 336 -5.76 6.29 -6.01
N ILE A 337 -6.49 5.72 -5.05
CA ILE A 337 -7.54 6.45 -4.33
C ILE A 337 -6.96 7.64 -3.55
N GLY A 338 -5.75 7.48 -3.01
CA GLY A 338 -5.02 8.53 -2.33
C GLY A 338 -4.77 9.79 -3.17
N ARG A 339 -4.95 9.74 -4.49
CA ARG A 339 -4.91 10.95 -5.35
C ARG A 339 -6.12 11.84 -5.12
N ALA A 340 -7.27 11.26 -4.84
CA ALA A 340 -8.52 11.98 -4.60
C ALA A 340 -8.74 12.39 -3.14
N THR A 341 -7.90 11.93 -2.20
CA THR A 341 -8.09 12.25 -0.77
C THR A 341 -7.63 13.65 -0.38
N ARG A 342 -6.88 14.33 -1.25
CA ARG A 342 -6.36 15.66 -0.94
C ARG A 342 -7.47 16.68 -0.87
N ILE A 343 -7.36 17.60 0.10
CA ILE A 343 -8.31 18.68 0.28
C ILE A 343 -8.05 19.76 -0.76
N ASP A 344 -9.11 20.28 -1.33
CA ASP A 344 -9.11 21.45 -2.20
C ASP A 344 -10.31 22.32 -1.85
N HIS A 345 -10.19 23.65 -1.99
CA HIS A 345 -11.26 24.59 -1.63
C HIS A 345 -12.48 24.45 -2.55
N ASP A 346 -12.27 24.02 -3.80
CA ASP A 346 -13.33 23.83 -4.80
C ASP A 346 -13.92 22.41 -4.79
N LYS A 347 -13.52 21.59 -3.83
CA LYS A 347 -13.92 20.18 -3.74
C LYS A 347 -14.58 19.85 -2.41
N THR A 348 -15.83 19.43 -2.44
CA THR A 348 -16.59 18.99 -1.26
C THR A 348 -16.36 17.53 -0.90
N ASP A 349 -16.19 16.67 -1.90
CA ASP A 349 -15.94 15.24 -1.77
C ASP A 349 -15.17 14.71 -3.00
N ALA A 350 -14.79 13.45 -2.96
CA ALA A 350 -14.29 12.74 -4.12
C ALA A 350 -15.07 11.44 -4.34
N LEU A 351 -15.47 11.19 -5.58
CA LEU A 351 -16.21 10.00 -5.97
C LEU A 351 -15.24 8.92 -6.49
N ILE A 352 -15.35 7.72 -5.94
CA ILE A 352 -14.64 6.53 -6.39
C ILE A 352 -15.63 5.60 -7.08
N ILE A 353 -15.46 5.40 -8.38
CA ILE A 353 -16.27 4.47 -9.17
C ILE A 353 -15.43 3.24 -9.43
N ASP A 354 -15.81 2.11 -8.82
CA ASP A 354 -15.06 0.86 -8.97
C ASP A 354 -15.78 -0.09 -9.92
N GLN A 355 -15.18 -0.30 -11.08
CA GLN A 355 -15.61 -1.24 -12.11
C GLN A 355 -14.63 -2.43 -12.24
N GLY A 356 -13.62 -2.52 -11.36
CA GLY A 356 -12.60 -3.56 -11.32
C GLY A 356 -12.69 -4.50 -10.11
N GLY A 357 -13.75 -4.37 -9.28
CA GLY A 357 -13.97 -5.21 -8.10
C GLY A 357 -12.93 -5.01 -7.00
N ASN A 358 -12.27 -3.87 -6.94
CA ASN A 358 -11.21 -3.61 -5.97
C ASN A 358 -11.77 -3.28 -4.58
N VAL A 359 -12.88 -2.52 -4.52
CA VAL A 359 -13.58 -2.19 -3.26
C VAL A 359 -14.17 -3.46 -2.62
N GLU A 360 -14.70 -4.38 -3.42
CA GLU A 360 -15.15 -5.68 -2.92
C GLU A 360 -14.00 -6.48 -2.32
N ARG A 361 -12.85 -6.48 -3.00
CA ARG A 361 -11.64 -7.22 -2.59
C ARG A 361 -10.99 -6.64 -1.34
N PHE A 362 -10.81 -5.32 -1.27
CA PHE A 362 -10.01 -4.67 -0.22
C PHE A 362 -10.83 -3.86 0.77
N GLY A 363 -12.06 -3.46 0.43
CA GLY A 363 -12.87 -2.54 1.19
C GLY A 363 -12.56 -1.07 0.87
N ARG A 364 -13.17 -0.18 1.63
CA ARG A 364 -12.93 1.27 1.55
C ARG A 364 -11.59 1.60 2.17
N VAL A 365 -10.84 2.52 1.56
CA VAL A 365 -9.49 2.87 2.06
C VAL A 365 -9.51 3.60 3.39
N GLU A 366 -10.56 4.36 3.69
CA GLU A 366 -10.73 5.05 4.97
C GLU A 366 -10.96 4.11 6.16
N ASP A 367 -11.39 2.88 5.91
CA ASP A 367 -11.58 1.86 6.94
C ASP A 367 -10.31 1.07 7.25
N ILE A 368 -9.24 1.30 6.48
CA ILE A 368 -7.97 0.61 6.70
C ILE A 368 -7.35 1.07 8.00
N SER A 369 -7.05 0.10 8.87
CA SER A 369 -6.35 0.32 10.13
C SER A 369 -5.22 -0.68 10.34
N PHE A 370 -4.21 -0.25 11.12
CA PHE A 370 -3.09 -1.09 11.52
C PHE A 370 -3.07 -1.19 13.05
N GLU A 371 -3.11 -2.40 13.56
CA GLU A 371 -3.19 -2.66 15.00
C GLU A 371 -2.12 -3.64 15.44
N GLN A 372 -1.57 -3.37 16.62
CA GLN A 372 -0.58 -4.22 17.28
C GLN A 372 -1.24 -5.09 18.32
N GLY A 373 -1.29 -6.40 18.04
CA GLY A 373 -1.52 -7.43 19.03
C GLY A 373 -0.21 -8.16 19.34
N LYS A 374 -0.20 -9.50 19.34
CA LYS A 374 1.04 -10.29 19.35
C LYS A 374 1.93 -9.97 18.14
N ILE A 375 1.29 -9.68 17.01
CA ILE A 375 1.92 -9.21 15.77
C ILE A 375 1.14 -8.01 15.24
N TRP A 376 1.73 -7.25 14.35
CA TRP A 376 1.03 -6.22 13.59
C TRP A 376 0.07 -6.85 12.57
N ARG A 377 -1.13 -6.31 12.48
CA ARG A 377 -2.17 -6.72 11.55
C ARG A 377 -2.78 -5.53 10.83
N MET A 378 -3.29 -5.78 9.63
CA MET A 378 -4.04 -4.82 8.83
C MET A 378 -5.50 -5.27 8.78
N PHE A 379 -6.41 -4.34 9.07
CA PHE A 379 -7.85 -4.53 8.99
C PHE A 379 -8.46 -3.57 7.96
N GLY A 380 -9.62 -3.94 7.43
CA GLY A 380 -10.41 -3.15 6.50
C GLY A 380 -11.85 -2.99 6.96
N THR A 381 -12.74 -2.68 6.00
CA THR A 381 -14.17 -2.41 6.21
C THR A 381 -14.81 -3.48 7.08
N GLY A 382 -15.59 -3.05 8.09
CA GLY A 382 -16.25 -3.96 9.03
C GLY A 382 -15.29 -4.71 9.94
N GLY A 383 -14.03 -4.27 10.09
CA GLY A 383 -13.04 -4.92 10.95
C GLY A 383 -12.51 -6.25 10.40
N ARG A 384 -12.76 -6.55 9.12
CA ARG A 384 -12.25 -7.77 8.48
C ARG A 384 -10.72 -7.77 8.41
N LEU A 385 -10.10 -8.91 8.74
CA LEU A 385 -8.65 -9.07 8.64
C LEU A 385 -8.23 -9.11 7.17
N LEU A 386 -7.21 -8.32 6.82
CA LEU A 386 -6.65 -8.26 5.47
C LEU A 386 -5.27 -8.94 5.38
N SER A 387 -4.48 -8.94 6.45
CA SER A 387 -3.10 -9.46 6.44
C SER A 387 -2.95 -10.80 7.13
N GLY A 388 -2.00 -11.61 6.66
CA GLY A 388 -1.63 -12.89 7.28
C GLY A 388 -2.51 -14.08 6.89
N ILE A 389 -3.56 -13.86 6.12
CA ILE A 389 -4.51 -14.88 5.65
C ILE A 389 -4.51 -14.96 4.11
N PRO A 390 -4.95 -16.08 3.50
CA PRO A 390 -5.18 -16.13 2.06
C PRO A 390 -6.11 -15.02 1.59
N ILE A 391 -5.84 -14.43 0.42
CA ILE A 391 -6.71 -13.37 -0.14
C ILE A 391 -8.15 -13.86 -0.32
N THR A 392 -8.32 -15.12 -0.65
CA THR A 392 -9.64 -15.78 -0.77
C THR A 392 -10.42 -15.88 0.55
N ASP A 393 -9.73 -15.65 1.67
CA ASP A 393 -10.30 -15.74 3.02
C ASP A 393 -10.53 -14.37 3.65
N ILE A 394 -10.23 -13.30 2.94
CA ILE A 394 -10.57 -11.93 3.37
C ILE A 394 -12.10 -11.84 3.56
N GLY A 395 -12.50 -11.35 4.74
CA GLY A 395 -13.90 -11.29 5.16
C GLY A 395 -14.37 -12.46 6.04
N LYS A 396 -13.61 -13.56 6.10
CA LYS A 396 -13.94 -14.73 6.96
C LYS A 396 -13.46 -14.58 8.41
N ILE A 397 -12.48 -13.71 8.66
CA ILE A 397 -11.86 -13.48 9.95
C ILE A 397 -12.01 -11.99 10.31
N THR A 398 -12.48 -11.72 11.52
CA THR A 398 -12.71 -10.37 12.03
C THR A 398 -11.63 -9.96 13.03
N ARG A 399 -11.66 -8.67 13.45
CA ARG A 399 -10.81 -8.14 14.53
C ARG A 399 -11.04 -8.90 15.86
N GLU A 400 -12.28 -9.22 16.17
CA GLU A 400 -12.63 -9.97 17.39
C GLU A 400 -12.04 -11.38 17.37
N ASP A 401 -12.07 -12.06 16.23
CA ASP A 401 -11.44 -13.38 16.08
C ASP A 401 -9.94 -13.31 16.31
N THR A 402 -9.27 -12.24 15.85
CA THR A 402 -7.82 -12.07 16.08
C THR A 402 -7.50 -11.76 17.54
N GLN A 403 -8.36 -11.05 18.27
CA GLN A 403 -8.20 -10.81 19.69
C GLN A 403 -8.34 -12.11 20.49
N ARG A 404 -9.28 -12.97 20.13
CA ARG A 404 -9.42 -14.33 20.69
C ARG A 404 -8.18 -15.18 20.43
N LEU A 405 -7.64 -15.14 19.21
CA LEU A 405 -6.40 -15.82 18.84
C LEU A 405 -5.20 -15.34 19.70
N ASP A 406 -5.10 -14.03 19.92
CA ASP A 406 -4.02 -13.42 20.69
C ASP A 406 -4.14 -13.73 22.20
N SER A 407 -5.35 -13.86 22.72
CA SER A 407 -5.59 -14.29 24.11
C SER A 407 -5.39 -15.81 24.33
N GLY A 408 -5.14 -16.57 23.26
CA GLY A 408 -5.05 -18.03 23.29
C GLY A 408 -6.40 -18.72 23.21
N GLN A 409 -7.48 -17.98 23.07
CA GLN A 409 -8.82 -18.49 22.79
C GLN A 409 -8.97 -18.66 21.26
N LEU A 410 -8.71 -19.85 20.79
CA LEU A 410 -8.93 -20.16 19.36
C LEU A 410 -10.44 -20.12 19.06
N PRO A 411 -10.88 -19.51 17.94
CA PRO A 411 -12.28 -19.54 17.57
C PRO A 411 -12.74 -21.01 17.42
N PRO A 412 -13.98 -21.32 17.73
CA PRO A 412 -14.48 -22.68 17.58
C PRO A 412 -14.35 -23.13 16.10
N ILE A 413 -14.13 -24.41 15.90
CA ILE A 413 -14.19 -25.01 14.57
C ILE A 413 -15.66 -25.10 14.19
N GLU A 414 -16.05 -24.48 13.11
CA GLU A 414 -17.46 -24.42 12.66
C GLU A 414 -17.87 -25.64 11.82
N ARG A 415 -16.94 -26.24 11.09
CA ARG A 415 -17.18 -27.37 10.20
C ARG A 415 -16.27 -28.54 10.57
N MET A 416 -16.76 -29.75 10.36
CA MET A 416 -15.96 -30.97 10.57
C MET A 416 -14.77 -31.00 9.62
N PRO A 417 -13.52 -31.03 10.13
CA PRO A 417 -12.34 -30.92 9.26
C PRO A 417 -11.98 -32.23 8.54
N PHE A 418 -12.53 -33.36 8.96
CA PHE A 418 -12.21 -34.68 8.41
C PHE A 418 -13.34 -35.71 8.68
N GLY A 419 -13.18 -36.92 8.14
CA GLY A 419 -14.07 -38.06 8.39
C GLY A 419 -15.37 -38.03 7.58
N LYS A 420 -16.34 -38.85 8.02
CA LYS A 420 -17.62 -39.05 7.32
C LYS A 420 -18.40 -37.76 7.07
N TYR A 421 -18.28 -36.80 7.96
CA TYR A 421 -18.97 -35.52 7.93
C TYR A 421 -18.06 -34.35 7.59
N LYS A 422 -16.98 -34.60 6.83
CA LYS A 422 -16.07 -33.54 6.39
C LYS A 422 -16.84 -32.40 5.74
N ASP A 423 -16.49 -31.15 6.09
CA ASP A 423 -17.05 -29.89 5.60
C ASP A 423 -18.55 -29.64 5.99
N VAL A 424 -19.17 -30.55 6.75
CA VAL A 424 -20.51 -30.33 7.32
C VAL A 424 -20.38 -29.40 8.54
N PRO A 425 -21.26 -28.38 8.71
CA PRO A 425 -21.27 -27.57 9.92
C PRO A 425 -21.39 -28.42 11.18
N LEU A 426 -20.59 -28.16 12.21
CA LEU A 426 -20.59 -28.99 13.42
C LEU A 426 -21.97 -29.06 14.09
N LYS A 427 -22.77 -27.97 14.02
CA LYS A 427 -24.16 -27.96 14.51
C LYS A 427 -25.04 -29.00 13.84
N ASP A 428 -24.77 -29.32 12.57
CA ASP A 428 -25.56 -30.23 11.73
C ASP A 428 -25.01 -31.68 11.75
N VAL A 429 -23.88 -31.91 12.39
CA VAL A 429 -23.31 -33.26 12.59
C VAL A 429 -24.12 -33.98 13.67
N PRO A 430 -24.59 -35.25 13.43
CA PRO A 430 -25.38 -36.01 14.39
C PRO A 430 -24.70 -36.10 15.78
N THR A 431 -25.50 -35.88 16.83
CA THR A 431 -25.02 -35.93 18.21
C THR A 431 -24.37 -37.27 18.56
N SER A 432 -24.91 -38.36 18.03
CA SER A 432 -24.35 -39.72 18.21
C SER A 432 -22.92 -39.85 17.65
N TYR A 433 -22.65 -39.21 16.50
CA TYR A 433 -21.29 -39.20 15.92
C TYR A 433 -20.34 -38.32 16.73
N LYS A 434 -20.80 -37.18 17.22
CA LYS A 434 -20.03 -36.31 18.12
C LYS A 434 -19.68 -37.04 19.43
N GLN A 435 -20.63 -37.74 20.03
CA GLN A 435 -20.41 -38.55 21.25
C GLN A 435 -19.40 -39.66 21.01
N TRP A 436 -19.55 -40.38 19.90
CA TRP A 436 -18.59 -41.43 19.50
C TRP A 436 -17.18 -40.84 19.34
N MET A 437 -17.03 -39.68 18.68
CA MET A 437 -15.72 -39.03 18.55
C MET A 437 -15.14 -38.66 19.91
N LEU A 438 -15.92 -38.05 20.80
CA LEU A 438 -15.45 -37.66 22.13
C LEU A 438 -14.95 -38.85 22.96
N GLN A 439 -15.55 -40.03 22.79
CA GLN A 439 -15.19 -41.25 23.51
C GLN A 439 -14.03 -42.01 22.88
N THR A 440 -13.92 -42.03 21.55
CA THR A 440 -13.04 -42.93 20.80
C THR A 440 -11.78 -42.24 20.27
N PHE A 441 -11.86 -40.92 20.06
CA PHE A 441 -10.74 -40.20 19.45
C PHE A 441 -9.68 -39.85 20.51
N LYS A 442 -8.39 -40.02 20.15
CA LYS A 442 -7.29 -39.60 21.01
C LYS A 442 -7.10 -38.09 20.91
N TRP A 443 -7.48 -37.37 21.95
CA TRP A 443 -7.37 -35.91 22.01
C TRP A 443 -5.98 -35.51 22.48
N GLU A 444 -5.30 -34.73 21.64
CA GLU A 444 -3.99 -34.12 21.88
C GLU A 444 -4.08 -32.60 21.73
N ALA A 445 -3.08 -31.85 22.17
CA ALA A 445 -3.07 -30.39 22.07
C ALA A 445 -3.38 -29.83 20.67
N ARG A 446 -2.98 -30.57 19.60
CA ARG A 446 -3.22 -30.17 18.20
C ARG A 446 -4.69 -30.25 17.77
N ASN A 447 -5.51 -31.08 18.42
CA ASN A 447 -6.93 -31.30 18.08
C ASN A 447 -7.90 -30.98 19.24
N GLU A 448 -7.39 -30.46 20.37
CA GLU A 448 -8.21 -30.04 21.51
C GLU A 448 -9.24 -28.97 21.15
N ARG A 449 -8.90 -28.09 20.19
CA ARG A 449 -9.82 -27.09 19.65
C ARG A 449 -11.05 -27.72 19.02
N LEU A 450 -10.89 -28.80 18.26
CA LEU A 450 -12.03 -29.53 17.66
C LEU A 450 -12.88 -30.16 18.75
N ARG A 451 -12.25 -30.74 19.78
CA ARG A 451 -12.94 -31.31 20.94
C ARG A 451 -13.85 -30.26 21.61
N GLN A 452 -13.29 -29.09 21.93
CA GLN A 452 -14.03 -27.99 22.55
C GLN A 452 -15.17 -27.51 21.64
N SER A 453 -14.94 -27.40 20.34
CA SER A 453 -15.98 -27.00 19.38
C SER A 453 -17.10 -28.04 19.25
N ILE A 454 -16.78 -29.34 19.31
CA ILE A 454 -17.78 -30.40 19.32
C ILE A 454 -18.63 -30.31 20.58
N VAL A 455 -18.00 -30.16 21.76
CA VAL A 455 -18.72 -30.03 23.03
C VAL A 455 -19.65 -28.82 23.02
N ALA A 456 -19.20 -27.68 22.50
CA ALA A 456 -20.01 -26.46 22.44
C ALA A 456 -21.20 -26.56 21.47
N THR A 457 -21.24 -27.55 20.57
CA THR A 457 -22.34 -27.77 19.61
C THR A 457 -23.23 -28.97 19.94
N MET A 458 -23.01 -29.61 21.09
CA MET A 458 -23.87 -30.69 21.62
C MET A 458 -25.03 -30.15 22.45
#